data_df9efe99ae89ace07bc4884c60271f6b
#
_entry.id   df9efe99ae89ace07bc4884c60271f6b
#
_cell.length_a   1.000
_cell.length_b   1.000
_cell.length_c   1.000
_cell.angle_alpha   90.00
_cell.angle_beta   90.00
_cell.angle_gamma   90.00
#
_symmetry.space_group_name_H-M   'P 1'
#
loop_
_entity.id
_entity.type
_entity.pdbx_description
1 polymer ?
#
loop_
_entity_poly.entity_id
_entity_poly.type
_entity_poly.pdbx_seq_one_letter_code
_entity_poly.pdbx_strand_id
1 'polypeptide(L)'
;MEFRLLDRITEIEPGVRIRATKTLTGDEQYLKDHFPLFPVMPGVLMLEAMFQASMWLLRRTDEFRHAVVTLNEARNVKYADFIQPGQTLVVTSEVFKQDGDLFTFKAQGTVGDQVAVSARLILERAHIKDKLPQRAASDPYTRKKMKQFFDELYQPVPTAETLV
;
A
#
# COMPACT_ATOMS: atom_id res chain seq x y z
N MET A 1 14.87 -3.99 -9.93
CA MET A 1 14.44 -3.21 -8.77
C MET A 1 13.06 -3.69 -8.34
N GLU A 2 12.92 -4.18 -7.14
CA GLU A 2 11.61 -4.47 -6.60
C GLU A 2 10.94 -3.16 -6.19
N PHE A 3 9.80 -2.85 -6.78
CA PHE A 3 9.07 -1.63 -6.49
C PHE A 3 8.15 -1.85 -5.28
N ARG A 4 8.78 -2.08 -4.11
CA ARG A 4 8.09 -2.27 -2.84
C ARG A 4 8.30 -1.02 -1.99
N LEU A 5 7.22 -0.31 -1.72
CA LEU A 5 7.22 0.93 -0.92
C LEU A 5 6.67 0.73 0.50
N LEU A 6 6.53 -0.50 0.94
CA LEU A 6 6.17 -0.86 2.31
C LEU A 6 7.21 -1.84 2.85
N ASP A 7 7.68 -1.60 4.06
CA ASP A 7 8.62 -2.51 4.75
C ASP A 7 7.86 -3.59 5.52
N ARG A 8 6.72 -3.24 6.12
CA ARG A 8 5.86 -4.19 6.83
C ARG A 8 4.42 -3.69 6.98
N ILE A 9 3.52 -4.64 7.14
CA ILE A 9 2.13 -4.42 7.55
C ILE A 9 2.05 -4.71 9.05
N THR A 10 1.70 -3.71 9.85
CA THR A 10 1.67 -3.81 11.32
C THR A 10 0.30 -4.16 11.87
N GLU A 11 -0.75 -3.77 11.15
CA GLU A 11 -2.14 -4.05 11.51
C GLU A 11 -2.97 -4.25 10.24
N ILE A 12 -3.89 -5.18 10.27
CA ILE A 12 -4.89 -5.34 9.21
C ILE A 12 -6.18 -5.94 9.78
N GLU A 13 -7.28 -5.28 9.45
CA GLU A 13 -8.64 -5.74 9.71
C GLU A 13 -9.35 -5.85 8.34
N PRO A 14 -9.53 -7.08 7.81
CA PRO A 14 -10.14 -7.29 6.50
C PRO A 14 -11.48 -6.58 6.37
N GLY A 15 -11.70 -5.90 5.25
CA GLY A 15 -12.92 -5.11 5.00
C GLY A 15 -12.97 -3.77 5.71
N VAL A 16 -12.04 -3.45 6.59
CA VAL A 16 -12.07 -2.24 7.42
C VAL A 16 -10.84 -1.37 7.18
N ARG A 17 -9.65 -1.81 7.62
CA ARG A 17 -8.46 -0.97 7.61
C ARG A 17 -7.15 -1.74 7.57
N ILE A 18 -6.10 -1.04 7.19
CA ILE A 18 -4.71 -1.49 7.24
C ILE A 18 -3.81 -0.38 7.77
N ARG A 19 -2.75 -0.80 8.46
CA ARG A 19 -1.63 0.05 8.83
C ARG A 19 -0.33 -0.60 8.41
N ALA A 20 0.50 0.16 7.70
CA ALA A 20 1.78 -0.30 7.18
C ALA A 20 2.85 0.78 7.35
N THR A 21 4.11 0.42 7.25
CA THR A 21 5.22 1.35 7.44
C THR A 21 6.23 1.27 6.29
N LYS A 22 6.85 2.41 6.01
CA LYS A 22 8.04 2.56 5.17
C LYS A 22 9.04 3.46 5.88
N THR A 23 10.21 2.95 6.19
CA THR A 23 11.31 3.74 6.73
C THR A 23 12.29 4.10 5.60
N LEU A 24 12.62 5.38 5.47
CA LEU A 24 13.67 5.81 4.55
C LEU A 24 15.03 5.58 5.20
N THR A 25 15.86 4.76 4.56
CA THR A 25 17.22 4.44 5.05
C THR A 25 18.26 5.42 4.57
N GLY A 26 18.01 6.10 3.45
CA GLY A 26 18.97 6.95 2.75
C GLY A 26 19.64 6.27 1.55
N ASP A 27 19.47 4.95 1.42
CA ASP A 27 20.06 4.15 0.33
C ASP A 27 19.14 4.05 -0.90
N GLU A 28 17.92 4.56 -0.81
CA GLU A 28 16.96 4.53 -1.90
C GLU A 28 17.48 5.32 -3.11
N GLN A 29 17.49 4.69 -4.28
CA GLN A 29 18.06 5.26 -5.50
C GLN A 29 17.44 6.61 -5.87
N TYR A 30 16.12 6.78 -5.66
CA TYR A 30 15.42 8.03 -5.99
C TYR A 30 15.86 9.24 -5.14
N LEU A 31 16.46 9.01 -3.96
CA LEU A 31 16.96 10.09 -3.10
C LEU A 31 18.19 10.79 -3.68
N LYS A 32 18.95 10.13 -4.56
CA LYS A 32 20.14 10.70 -5.19
C LYS A 32 19.80 11.86 -6.12
N ASP A 33 18.62 11.79 -6.73
CA ASP A 33 18.16 12.77 -7.70
C ASP A 33 17.09 13.71 -7.12
N HIS A 34 16.47 13.32 -6.01
CA HIS A 34 15.32 14.04 -5.45
C HIS A 34 15.51 14.42 -3.96
N PHE A 35 16.25 15.42 -3.58
CA PHE A 35 17.14 16.28 -4.35
C PHE A 35 18.59 16.08 -3.84
N PRO A 36 19.66 16.27 -4.62
CA PRO A 36 21.03 15.92 -4.22
C PRO A 36 21.49 16.54 -2.88
N LEU A 37 21.10 17.78 -2.60
CA LEU A 37 21.46 18.48 -1.34
C LEU A 37 20.34 18.46 -0.29
N PHE A 38 19.17 17.97 -0.62
CA PHE A 38 18.03 17.85 0.28
C PHE A 38 17.22 16.61 -0.11
N PRO A 39 17.71 15.41 0.25
CA PRO A 39 17.06 14.17 -0.14
C PRO A 39 15.72 14.01 0.58
N VAL A 40 14.66 13.87 -0.20
CA VAL A 40 13.29 13.64 0.27
C VAL A 40 12.58 12.63 -0.62
N MET A 41 11.69 11.85 -0.03
CA MET A 41 10.84 10.93 -0.78
C MET A 41 9.95 11.70 -1.76
N PRO A 42 9.96 11.37 -3.07
CA PRO A 42 9.02 11.96 -4.01
C PRO A 42 7.57 11.76 -3.57
N GLY A 43 6.76 12.82 -3.66
CA GLY A 43 5.35 12.77 -3.25
C GLY A 43 4.56 11.65 -3.95
N VAL A 44 4.83 11.42 -5.24
CA VAL A 44 4.20 10.34 -6.00
C VAL A 44 4.52 8.94 -5.46
N LEU A 45 5.66 8.76 -4.80
CA LEU A 45 6.00 7.49 -4.14
C LEU A 45 5.31 7.34 -2.78
N MET A 46 4.98 8.45 -2.10
CA MET A 46 4.10 8.41 -0.94
C MET A 46 2.68 7.96 -1.35
N LEU A 47 2.19 8.50 -2.49
CA LEU A 47 0.91 8.07 -3.06
C LEU A 47 0.92 6.58 -3.43
N GLU A 48 2.01 6.11 -4.04
CA GLU A 48 2.19 4.69 -4.37
C GLU A 48 2.21 3.82 -3.11
N ALA A 49 2.85 4.25 -2.02
CA ALA A 49 2.82 3.53 -0.75
C ALA A 49 1.39 3.40 -0.20
N MET A 50 0.57 4.45 -0.31
CA MET A 50 -0.85 4.39 0.05
C MET A 50 -1.64 3.44 -0.86
N PHE A 51 -1.36 3.44 -2.17
CA PHE A 51 -1.96 2.50 -3.09
C PHE A 51 -1.59 1.05 -2.71
N GLN A 52 -0.32 0.76 -2.45
CA GLN A 52 0.12 -0.58 -2.08
C GLN A 52 -0.53 -1.06 -0.78
N ALA A 53 -0.67 -0.20 0.23
CA ALA A 53 -1.38 -0.54 1.46
C ALA A 53 -2.86 -0.85 1.18
N SER A 54 -3.55 0.00 0.43
CA SER A 54 -4.95 -0.22 0.04
C SER A 54 -5.14 -1.49 -0.78
N MET A 55 -4.21 -1.79 -1.69
CA MET A 55 -4.17 -3.01 -2.48
C MET A 55 -4.05 -4.26 -1.59
N TRP A 56 -3.19 -4.23 -0.56
CA TRP A 56 -3.05 -5.35 0.37
C TRP A 56 -4.30 -5.54 1.22
N LEU A 57 -4.93 -4.45 1.68
CA LEU A 57 -6.20 -4.53 2.37
C LEU A 57 -7.27 -5.17 1.50
N LEU A 58 -7.40 -4.75 0.24
CA LEU A 58 -8.36 -5.31 -0.70
C LEU A 58 -8.10 -6.80 -0.96
N ARG A 59 -6.85 -7.19 -1.22
CA ARG A 59 -6.46 -8.59 -1.43
C ARG A 59 -6.75 -9.46 -0.22
N ARG A 60 -6.47 -8.98 0.98
CA ARG A 60 -6.74 -9.71 2.23
C ARG A 60 -8.22 -9.80 2.52
N THR A 61 -8.99 -8.77 2.18
CA THR A 61 -10.46 -8.74 2.33
C THR A 61 -11.14 -9.79 1.47
N ASP A 62 -10.66 -10.01 0.25
CA ASP A 62 -11.23 -10.99 -0.66
C ASP A 62 -10.51 -12.35 -0.65
N GLU A 63 -9.65 -12.57 0.35
CA GLU A 63 -8.89 -13.81 0.54
C GLU A 63 -8.04 -14.19 -0.70
N PHE A 64 -7.48 -13.19 -1.39
CA PHE A 64 -6.65 -13.35 -2.58
C PHE A 64 -7.38 -14.03 -3.77
N ARG A 65 -8.70 -13.89 -3.87
CA ARG A 65 -9.47 -14.47 -4.98
C ARG A 65 -9.21 -13.81 -6.32
N HIS A 66 -8.85 -12.53 -6.32
CA HIS A 66 -8.54 -11.78 -7.54
C HIS A 66 -7.03 -11.53 -7.66
N ALA A 67 -6.47 -11.90 -8.80
CA ALA A 67 -5.04 -11.74 -9.05
C ALA A 67 -4.65 -10.30 -9.39
N VAL A 68 -5.56 -9.51 -9.93
CA VAL A 68 -5.32 -8.14 -10.38
C VAL A 68 -5.99 -7.15 -9.44
N VAL A 69 -5.24 -6.13 -9.03
CA VAL A 69 -5.75 -4.94 -8.37
C VAL A 69 -5.07 -3.74 -9.03
N THR A 70 -5.86 -2.81 -9.54
CA THR A 70 -5.36 -1.61 -10.21
C THR A 70 -5.90 -0.36 -9.54
N LEU A 71 -5.11 0.71 -9.57
CA LEU A 71 -5.56 2.04 -9.20
C LEU A 71 -6.36 2.61 -10.38
N ASN A 72 -7.65 2.79 -10.16
CA ASN A 72 -8.56 3.37 -11.15
C ASN A 72 -8.51 4.90 -11.12
N GLU A 73 -8.47 5.46 -9.92
CA GLU A 73 -8.46 6.91 -9.71
C GLU A 73 -7.87 7.29 -8.35
N ALA A 74 -7.14 8.40 -8.32
CA ALA A 74 -6.73 9.07 -7.09
C ALA A 74 -7.37 10.46 -7.04
N ARG A 75 -8.12 10.75 -5.98
CA ARG A 75 -8.82 12.02 -5.76
C ARG A 75 -8.32 12.74 -4.53
N ASN A 76 -8.39 14.06 -4.56
CA ASN A 76 -8.07 14.93 -3.43
C ASN A 76 -6.68 14.62 -2.84
N VAL A 77 -5.71 14.33 -3.72
CA VAL A 77 -4.33 14.08 -3.31
C VAL A 77 -3.74 15.38 -2.75
N LYS A 78 -3.26 15.31 -1.52
CA LYS A 78 -2.59 16.43 -0.83
C LYS A 78 -1.23 15.97 -0.34
N TYR A 79 -0.20 16.67 -0.77
CA TYR A 79 1.16 16.54 -0.27
C TYR A 79 1.42 17.69 0.70
N ALA A 80 1.49 17.40 2.00
CA ALA A 80 1.52 18.41 3.05
C ALA A 80 2.90 18.55 3.69
N ASP A 81 3.75 17.52 3.61
CA ASP A 81 5.07 17.54 4.22
C ASP A 81 6.05 16.63 3.46
N PHE A 82 7.34 16.82 3.72
CA PHE A 82 8.42 16.01 3.19
C PHE A 82 8.77 14.85 4.13
N ILE A 83 9.33 13.78 3.55
CA ILE A 83 9.88 12.66 4.28
C ILE A 83 11.36 12.55 3.95
N GLN A 84 12.19 12.58 4.98
CA GLN A 84 13.64 12.55 4.88
C GLN A 84 14.21 11.20 5.33
N PRO A 85 15.45 10.85 4.93
CA PRO A 85 16.15 9.69 5.47
C PRO A 85 16.13 9.65 7.01
N GLY A 86 15.91 8.46 7.55
CA GLY A 86 15.75 8.23 8.98
C GLY A 86 14.32 8.37 9.51
N GLN A 87 13.41 8.93 8.72
CA GLN A 87 12.00 9.03 9.09
C GLN A 87 11.20 7.83 8.60
N THR A 88 10.11 7.53 9.31
CA THR A 88 9.18 6.45 8.98
C THR A 88 7.83 7.03 8.57
N LEU A 89 7.42 6.71 7.34
CA LEU A 89 6.07 6.95 6.86
C LEU A 89 5.17 5.83 7.40
N VAL A 90 4.18 6.21 8.18
CA VAL A 90 3.10 5.30 8.60
C VAL A 90 1.90 5.52 7.67
N VAL A 91 1.58 4.49 6.90
CA VAL A 91 0.44 4.51 5.98
C VAL A 91 -0.76 3.86 6.65
N THR A 92 -1.89 4.57 6.65
CA THR A 92 -3.18 4.05 7.09
C THR A 92 -4.16 4.14 5.92
N SER A 93 -4.90 3.08 5.66
CA SER A 93 -5.94 3.06 4.64
C SER A 93 -7.20 2.38 5.17
N GLU A 94 -8.36 2.98 4.92
CA GLU A 94 -9.65 2.50 5.39
C GLU A 94 -10.60 2.34 4.22
N VAL A 95 -11.37 1.25 4.21
CA VAL A 95 -12.46 1.07 3.23
C VAL A 95 -13.54 2.10 3.51
N PHE A 96 -13.83 2.93 2.53
CA PHE A 96 -14.89 3.95 2.62
C PHE A 96 -16.17 3.49 1.94
N LYS A 97 -16.05 2.83 0.77
CA LYS A 97 -17.19 2.39 -0.03
C LYS A 97 -16.77 1.21 -0.92
N GLN A 98 -17.69 0.29 -1.12
CA GLN A 98 -17.60 -0.76 -2.14
C GLN A 98 -18.77 -0.61 -3.11
N ASP A 99 -18.47 -0.75 -4.41
CA ASP A 99 -19.44 -0.78 -5.49
C ASP A 99 -19.01 -1.84 -6.50
N GLY A 100 -19.53 -3.07 -6.35
CA GLY A 100 -19.09 -4.22 -7.11
C GLY A 100 -17.61 -4.52 -6.89
N ASP A 101 -16.82 -4.46 -7.96
CA ASP A 101 -15.37 -4.68 -7.93
C ASP A 101 -14.56 -3.40 -7.71
N LEU A 102 -15.22 -2.25 -7.59
CA LEU A 102 -14.62 -0.97 -7.25
C LEU A 102 -14.66 -0.73 -5.72
N PHE A 103 -13.52 -0.38 -5.16
CA PHE A 103 -13.38 -0.02 -3.75
C PHE A 103 -12.80 1.37 -3.62
N THR A 104 -13.46 2.20 -2.82
CA THR A 104 -12.95 3.52 -2.46
C THR A 104 -12.33 3.45 -1.08
N PHE A 105 -11.10 3.93 -0.96
CA PHE A 105 -10.35 4.02 0.29
C PHE A 105 -10.10 5.47 0.68
N LYS A 106 -10.11 5.75 1.97
CA LYS A 106 -9.50 6.93 2.55
C LYS A 106 -8.11 6.53 3.03
N ALA A 107 -7.08 7.14 2.47
CA ALA A 107 -5.70 6.82 2.79
C ALA A 107 -4.93 8.05 3.23
N GLN A 108 -4.02 7.88 4.17
CA GLN A 108 -3.08 8.90 4.61
C GLN A 108 -1.74 8.29 4.98
N GLY A 109 -0.69 9.09 4.85
CA GLY A 109 0.63 8.81 5.36
C GLY A 109 1.04 9.86 6.38
N THR A 110 1.55 9.42 7.52
CA THR A 110 2.00 10.30 8.61
C THR A 110 3.45 10.05 8.95
N VAL A 111 4.13 11.09 9.41
CA VAL A 111 5.45 11.01 10.05
C VAL A 111 5.29 11.58 11.47
N GLY A 112 5.46 10.73 12.49
CA GLY A 112 5.03 11.09 13.83
C GLY A 112 3.54 11.44 13.85
N ASP A 113 3.20 12.61 14.39
CA ASP A 113 1.81 13.09 14.46
C ASP A 113 1.40 13.98 13.26
N GLN A 114 2.29 14.18 12.29
CA GLN A 114 2.05 15.06 11.14
C GLN A 114 1.60 14.27 9.92
N VAL A 115 0.53 14.72 9.27
CA VAL A 115 0.11 14.17 7.98
C VAL A 115 1.03 14.70 6.89
N ALA A 116 1.72 13.81 6.20
CA ALA A 116 2.58 14.13 5.06
C ALA A 116 1.85 14.03 3.72
N VAL A 117 0.94 13.06 3.60
CA VAL A 117 0.16 12.84 2.39
C VAL A 117 -1.22 12.30 2.74
N SER A 118 -2.23 12.67 1.96
CA SER A 118 -3.57 12.09 2.03
C SER A 118 -4.21 12.01 0.66
N ALA A 119 -5.08 11.03 0.47
CA ALA A 119 -5.83 10.86 -0.77
C ALA A 119 -7.09 10.01 -0.55
N ARG A 120 -7.98 10.08 -1.53
CA ARG A 120 -9.03 9.09 -1.74
C ARG A 120 -8.66 8.26 -2.95
N LEU A 121 -8.53 6.95 -2.77
CA LEU A 121 -8.09 6.02 -3.81
C LEU A 121 -9.25 5.12 -4.22
N ILE A 122 -9.45 4.96 -5.52
CA ILE A 122 -10.44 4.05 -6.08
C ILE A 122 -9.68 2.93 -6.79
N LEU A 123 -9.80 1.72 -6.23
CA LEU A 123 -9.15 0.52 -6.73
C LEU A 123 -10.18 -0.41 -7.34
N GLU A 124 -9.78 -1.10 -8.42
CA GLU A 124 -10.55 -2.16 -9.05
C GLU A 124 -9.86 -3.50 -8.87
N ARG A 125 -10.60 -4.52 -8.42
CA ARG A 125 -10.14 -5.91 -8.45
C ARG A 125 -10.66 -6.62 -9.70
N ALA A 126 -9.86 -7.54 -10.24
CA ALA A 126 -10.24 -8.31 -11.42
C ALA A 126 -9.49 -9.64 -11.48
N HIS A 127 -10.00 -10.58 -12.27
CA HIS A 127 -9.23 -11.76 -12.68
C HIS A 127 -8.33 -11.43 -13.86
N ILE A 128 -7.22 -12.16 -14.01
CA ILE A 128 -6.31 -11.97 -15.16
C ILE A 128 -7.05 -12.17 -16.48
N LYS A 129 -7.94 -13.17 -16.56
CA LYS A 129 -8.72 -13.45 -17.77
C LYS A 129 -9.55 -12.25 -18.28
N ASP A 130 -9.99 -11.39 -17.36
CA ASP A 130 -10.84 -10.24 -17.70
C ASP A 130 -10.03 -9.06 -18.26
N LYS A 131 -8.75 -8.95 -17.88
CA LYS A 131 -7.85 -7.88 -18.32
C LYS A 131 -6.87 -8.35 -19.42
N LEU A 132 -6.40 -9.59 -19.31
CA LEU A 132 -5.40 -10.21 -20.20
C LEU A 132 -5.79 -11.66 -20.49
N PRO A 133 -6.79 -11.92 -21.35
CA PRO A 133 -7.32 -13.27 -21.61
C PRO A 133 -6.24 -14.29 -21.99
N GLN A 134 -5.23 -13.87 -22.75
CA GLN A 134 -4.11 -14.69 -23.17
C GLN A 134 -3.22 -15.16 -22.00
N ARG A 135 -3.35 -14.57 -20.83
CA ARG A 135 -2.61 -14.92 -19.59
C ARG A 135 -3.50 -15.56 -18.51
N ALA A 136 -4.72 -15.94 -18.84
CA ALA A 136 -5.68 -16.51 -17.88
C ALA A 136 -5.10 -17.68 -17.07
N ALA A 137 -4.30 -18.54 -17.69
CA ALA A 137 -3.65 -19.67 -17.02
C ALA A 137 -2.67 -19.29 -15.90
N SER A 138 -2.16 -18.05 -15.88
CA SER A 138 -1.25 -17.56 -14.85
C SER A 138 -1.97 -17.08 -13.58
N ASP A 139 -3.30 -17.00 -13.56
CA ASP A 139 -4.09 -16.46 -12.45
C ASP A 139 -3.83 -17.18 -11.10
N PRO A 140 -3.88 -18.53 -11.02
CA PRO A 140 -3.61 -19.22 -9.76
C PRO A 140 -2.19 -18.98 -9.24
N TYR A 141 -1.19 -18.96 -10.13
CA TYR A 141 0.20 -18.70 -9.77
C TYR A 141 0.35 -17.28 -9.22
N THR A 142 -0.23 -16.29 -9.89
CA THR A 142 -0.17 -14.88 -9.46
C THR A 142 -0.81 -14.70 -8.09
N ARG A 143 -1.98 -15.30 -7.83
CA ARG A 143 -2.65 -15.25 -6.53
C ARG A 143 -1.80 -15.86 -5.43
N LYS A 144 -1.22 -17.04 -5.67
CA LYS A 144 -0.30 -17.70 -4.73
C LYS A 144 0.92 -16.81 -4.42
N LYS A 145 1.52 -16.21 -5.45
CA LYS A 145 2.67 -15.32 -5.30
C LYS A 145 2.32 -14.08 -4.47
N MET A 146 1.17 -13.47 -4.72
CA MET A 146 0.70 -12.31 -3.94
C MET A 146 0.46 -12.67 -2.47
N LYS A 147 -0.09 -13.85 -2.19
CA LYS A 147 -0.26 -14.33 -0.82
C LYS A 147 1.10 -14.52 -0.13
N GLN A 148 2.09 -15.08 -0.80
CA GLN A 148 3.44 -15.22 -0.25
C GLN A 148 4.06 -13.86 0.08
N PHE A 149 3.93 -12.87 -0.80
CA PHE A 149 4.43 -11.51 -0.54
C PHE A 149 3.73 -10.83 0.63
N PHE A 150 2.41 -11.05 0.77
CA PHE A 150 1.69 -10.58 1.94
C PHE A 150 2.22 -11.21 3.24
N ASP A 151 2.41 -12.53 3.25
CA ASP A 151 2.90 -13.25 4.42
C ASP A 151 4.30 -12.77 4.85
N GLU A 152 5.16 -12.38 3.89
CA GLU A 152 6.48 -11.77 4.16
C GLU A 152 6.36 -10.37 4.79
N LEU A 153 5.38 -9.56 4.34
CA LEU A 153 5.17 -8.19 4.81
C LEU A 153 4.41 -8.12 6.13
N TYR A 154 3.57 -9.11 6.42
CA TYR A 154 2.70 -9.09 7.58
C TYR A 154 3.47 -9.44 8.86
N GLN A 155 3.81 -8.41 9.61
CA GLN A 155 4.52 -8.48 10.89
C GLN A 155 3.73 -7.67 11.93
N PRO A 156 2.65 -8.26 12.50
CA PRO A 156 1.80 -7.55 13.44
C PRO A 156 2.57 -7.14 14.68
N VAL A 157 2.23 -5.96 15.20
CA VAL A 157 2.73 -5.54 16.52
C VAL A 157 2.00 -6.38 17.57
N PRO A 158 2.72 -7.03 18.51
CA PRO A 158 2.08 -7.75 19.60
C PRO A 158 1.13 -6.84 20.37
N THR A 159 -0.14 -7.23 20.44
CA THR A 159 -1.10 -6.57 21.33
C THR A 159 -0.85 -7.03 22.76
N ALA A 160 -1.19 -6.19 23.75
CA ALA A 160 -0.99 -6.53 25.18
C ALA A 160 -1.67 -7.85 25.60
N GLU A 161 -2.64 -8.33 24.82
CA GLU A 161 -3.33 -9.61 25.03
C GLU A 161 -2.52 -10.84 24.58
N THR A 162 -1.46 -10.67 23.81
CA THR A 162 -0.61 -11.77 23.30
C THR A 162 0.57 -12.07 24.24
N LEU A 163 0.72 -11.31 25.32
CA LEU A 163 1.81 -11.41 26.30
C LEU A 163 1.40 -12.11 27.61
N VAL A 164 0.30 -12.86 27.62
CA VAL A 164 -0.15 -13.67 28.77
C VAL A 164 0.09 -15.15 28.48
#